data_83295d66fc3f88487a7af7a55ead922a
#
_entry.id   83295d66fc3f88487a7af7a55ead922a
#
_cell.length_a   1.000
_cell.length_b   1.000
_cell.length_c   1.000
_cell.angle_alpha   90.00
_cell.angle_beta   90.00
_cell.angle_gamma   90.00
#
_symmetry.space_group_name_H-M   'P 1'
#
loop_
_entity.id
_entity.type
_entity.pdbx_description
1 polymer ?
#
loop_
_entity_poly.entity_id
_entity_poly.type
_entity_poly.pdbx_seq_one_letter_code
_entity_poly.pdbx_strand_id
1 'polypeptide(L)'
;MHIFDELKERGLVFQTTDEEALRKALEEGQVSYYTGYDPTADSLHLGHLVAILTSRRLQLAGHKPYALVGGATGLIGDPSFKDAERSLQTKETVQEWVRSIQGQLSRFLDFENGDNKAEMVNNYDWFGSISFIDFLRDVGKYFTVNAMMSKESVKKRIETGISYTEFAYQIMQGYDFYVLNQEHNVTLQIGGSDQWGNMTAGTELMRRKADKTGHVMTVPLITDATGKKFGKSEGNAVWLNADKTSPYEMYQFWMNVMDADTVRFLKIFTFLSLDEIEEIRKQFEAAPHERLAQKILAREVVTLVHGEEAYKEALNITEQLFAGNIKNLSVKELKQGLRGVPNYQVQAEDNLNIVELLVTAGVVNSKRQAREDVQNGAIYVNGERIQDLDYVLSDSDKLENELTVIRRGKKKYFVLTY
;
A
#
# COMPACT_ATOMS: atom_id res chain seq x y z
N MET A 1 -26.25 11.77 -2.02
CA MET A 1 -25.45 11.84 -3.28
C MET A 1 -25.40 10.43 -3.89
N HIS A 2 -25.55 10.29 -5.20
CA HIS A 2 -25.43 9.02 -5.90
C HIS A 2 -23.98 8.52 -5.80
N ILE A 3 -23.77 7.22 -5.61
CA ILE A 3 -22.42 6.65 -5.41
C ILE A 3 -21.45 6.99 -6.56
N PHE A 4 -21.92 6.95 -7.80
CA PHE A 4 -21.07 7.28 -8.95
C PHE A 4 -20.60 8.76 -8.91
N ASP A 5 -21.49 9.68 -8.56
CA ASP A 5 -21.16 11.09 -8.41
C ASP A 5 -20.19 11.33 -7.25
N GLU A 6 -20.37 10.61 -6.14
CA GLU A 6 -19.45 10.64 -5.01
C GLU A 6 -18.04 10.17 -5.41
N LEU A 7 -17.95 9.05 -6.13
CA LEU A 7 -16.66 8.55 -6.62
C LEU A 7 -15.96 9.55 -7.54
N LYS A 8 -16.72 10.22 -8.42
CA LYS A 8 -16.17 11.29 -9.27
C LYS A 8 -15.65 12.46 -8.46
N GLU A 9 -16.42 12.94 -7.49
CA GLU A 9 -16.03 14.07 -6.64
C GLU A 9 -14.84 13.76 -5.75
N ARG A 10 -14.67 12.49 -5.36
CA ARG A 10 -13.48 12.02 -4.67
C ARG A 10 -12.25 11.84 -5.58
N GLY A 11 -12.41 11.97 -6.90
CA GLY A 11 -11.34 11.76 -7.86
C GLY A 11 -11.00 10.28 -8.12
N LEU A 12 -11.97 9.38 -7.91
CA LEU A 12 -11.81 7.94 -8.03
C LEU A 12 -12.29 7.36 -9.37
N VAL A 13 -12.82 8.17 -10.27
CA VAL A 13 -13.19 7.76 -11.61
C VAL A 13 -12.25 8.41 -12.62
N PHE A 14 -11.41 7.60 -13.25
CA PHE A 14 -10.49 8.08 -14.27
C PHE A 14 -11.07 7.89 -15.69
N GLN A 15 -11.55 6.68 -16.01
CA GLN A 15 -12.09 6.32 -17.29
C GLN A 15 -13.15 5.23 -17.14
N THR A 16 -14.20 5.29 -17.96
CA THR A 16 -15.26 4.28 -18.02
C THR A 16 -15.54 3.92 -19.48
N THR A 17 -16.04 2.71 -19.72
CA THR A 17 -16.47 2.28 -21.06
C THR A 17 -17.74 2.99 -21.51
N ASP A 18 -18.67 3.24 -20.60
CA ASP A 18 -19.91 3.98 -20.83
C ASP A 18 -20.38 4.56 -19.48
N GLU A 19 -20.11 5.84 -19.25
CA GLU A 19 -20.41 6.51 -18.00
C GLU A 19 -21.91 6.56 -17.70
N GLU A 20 -22.72 6.87 -18.70
CA GLU A 20 -24.17 7.01 -18.53
C GLU A 20 -24.83 5.65 -18.21
N ALA A 21 -24.47 4.62 -18.97
CA ALA A 21 -24.99 3.27 -18.74
C ALA A 21 -24.53 2.71 -17.37
N LEU A 22 -23.27 2.95 -16.98
CA LEU A 22 -22.77 2.51 -15.67
C LEU A 22 -23.47 3.24 -14.52
N ARG A 23 -23.62 4.56 -14.62
CA ARG A 23 -24.31 5.35 -13.61
C ARG A 23 -25.77 4.87 -13.44
N LYS A 24 -26.46 4.64 -14.53
CA LYS A 24 -27.82 4.10 -14.53
C LYS A 24 -27.89 2.71 -13.90
N ALA A 25 -26.98 1.80 -14.25
CA ALA A 25 -26.94 0.46 -13.67
C ALA A 25 -26.75 0.50 -12.14
N LEU A 26 -25.88 1.37 -11.63
CA LEU A 26 -25.65 1.56 -10.20
C LEU A 26 -26.85 2.19 -9.47
N GLU A 27 -27.70 2.92 -10.17
CA GLU A 27 -28.92 3.53 -9.62
C GLU A 27 -30.11 2.55 -9.60
N GLU A 28 -30.25 1.73 -10.61
CA GLU A 28 -31.43 0.87 -10.80
C GLU A 28 -31.40 -0.43 -9.99
N GLY A 29 -30.25 -0.85 -9.49
CA GLY A 29 -30.18 -2.10 -8.74
C GLY A 29 -28.79 -2.45 -8.23
N GLN A 30 -28.68 -3.65 -7.63
CA GLN A 30 -27.40 -4.18 -7.19
C GLN A 30 -26.55 -4.59 -8.39
N VAL A 31 -25.36 -4.03 -8.49
CA VAL A 31 -24.34 -4.41 -9.47
C VAL A 31 -23.32 -5.33 -8.79
N SER A 32 -23.08 -6.50 -9.41
CA SER A 32 -21.95 -7.35 -9.06
C SER A 32 -20.71 -6.90 -9.83
N TYR A 33 -19.60 -6.67 -9.12
CA TYR A 33 -18.36 -6.17 -9.70
C TYR A 33 -17.16 -6.91 -9.13
N TYR A 34 -16.02 -6.84 -9.82
CA TYR A 34 -14.79 -7.42 -9.31
C TYR A 34 -13.58 -6.51 -9.47
N THR A 35 -12.61 -6.75 -8.63
CA THR A 35 -11.27 -6.18 -8.70
C THR A 35 -10.25 -7.30 -8.55
N GLY A 36 -9.25 -7.31 -9.42
CA GLY A 36 -8.19 -8.31 -9.43
C GLY A 36 -6.92 -7.82 -8.73
N TYR A 37 -6.27 -8.74 -8.01
CA TYR A 37 -5.03 -8.52 -7.29
C TYR A 37 -4.06 -9.67 -7.58
N ASP A 38 -2.98 -9.39 -8.32
CA ASP A 38 -1.95 -10.39 -8.57
C ASP A 38 -1.00 -10.50 -7.37
N PRO A 39 -0.66 -11.73 -6.95
CA PRO A 39 0.28 -11.97 -5.87
C PRO A 39 1.73 -11.77 -6.36
N THR A 40 2.17 -10.52 -6.42
CA THR A 40 3.53 -10.13 -6.82
C THR A 40 4.48 -10.02 -5.63
N ALA A 41 3.96 -10.11 -4.42
CA ALA A 41 4.63 -10.17 -3.14
C ALA A 41 3.69 -10.79 -2.10
N ASP A 42 4.20 -11.04 -0.89
CA ASP A 42 3.43 -11.56 0.23
C ASP A 42 2.51 -10.52 0.90
N SER A 43 2.46 -9.31 0.39
CA SER A 43 1.62 -8.21 0.88
C SER A 43 1.17 -7.29 -0.24
N LEU A 44 0.01 -6.69 -0.05
CA LEU A 44 -0.45 -5.50 -0.78
C LEU A 44 0.22 -4.25 -0.18
N HIS A 45 0.19 -3.15 -0.92
CA HIS A 45 0.74 -1.86 -0.51
C HIS A 45 -0.26 -0.71 -0.73
N LEU A 46 0.09 0.51 -0.34
CA LEU A 46 -0.80 1.68 -0.43
C LEU A 46 -1.33 1.95 -1.85
N GLY A 47 -0.59 1.58 -2.89
CA GLY A 47 -1.06 1.72 -4.28
C GLY A 47 -2.32 0.88 -4.57
N HIS A 48 -2.44 -0.29 -3.96
CA HIS A 48 -3.63 -1.15 -4.08
C HIS A 48 -4.82 -0.61 -3.26
N LEU A 49 -4.55 0.17 -2.22
CA LEU A 49 -5.58 0.64 -1.31
C LEU A 49 -6.63 1.51 -2.01
N VAL A 50 -6.25 2.23 -3.06
CA VAL A 50 -7.19 3.04 -3.87
C VAL A 50 -8.32 2.18 -4.44
N ALA A 51 -7.97 1.08 -5.10
CA ALA A 51 -8.96 0.15 -5.66
C ALA A 51 -9.74 -0.61 -4.57
N ILE A 52 -9.08 -1.00 -3.50
CA ILE A 52 -9.70 -1.67 -2.35
C ILE A 52 -10.77 -0.77 -1.71
N LEU A 53 -10.45 0.50 -1.44
CA LEU A 53 -11.38 1.44 -0.82
C LEU A 53 -12.51 1.84 -1.78
N THR A 54 -12.24 1.93 -3.07
CA THR A 54 -13.28 2.13 -4.09
C THR A 54 -14.25 0.96 -4.09
N SER A 55 -13.75 -0.27 -4.04
CA SER A 55 -14.57 -1.48 -3.90
C SER A 55 -15.40 -1.45 -2.62
N ARG A 56 -14.81 -1.06 -1.48
CA ARG A 56 -15.56 -0.95 -0.22
C ARG A 56 -16.67 0.11 -0.29
N ARG A 57 -16.43 1.26 -0.93
CA ARG A 57 -17.45 2.31 -1.11
C ARG A 57 -18.67 1.81 -1.88
N LEU A 58 -18.42 1.06 -2.96
CA LEU A 58 -19.50 0.44 -3.73
C LEU A 58 -20.26 -0.62 -2.92
N GLN A 59 -19.56 -1.42 -2.10
CA GLN A 59 -20.20 -2.35 -1.19
C GLN A 59 -21.10 -1.64 -0.17
N LEU A 60 -20.61 -0.56 0.43
CA LEU A 60 -21.40 0.26 1.37
C LEU A 60 -22.62 0.89 0.70
N ALA A 61 -22.57 1.13 -0.60
CA ALA A 61 -23.71 1.60 -1.40
C ALA A 61 -24.68 0.50 -1.84
N GLY A 62 -24.45 -0.77 -1.45
CA GLY A 62 -25.33 -1.90 -1.70
C GLY A 62 -24.93 -2.81 -2.87
N HIS A 63 -23.78 -2.55 -3.52
CA HIS A 63 -23.29 -3.38 -4.63
C HIS A 63 -22.45 -4.54 -4.12
N LYS A 64 -22.34 -5.61 -4.92
CA LYS A 64 -21.71 -6.87 -4.49
C LYS A 64 -20.29 -7.02 -5.06
N PRO A 65 -19.25 -6.99 -4.19
CA PRO A 65 -17.87 -7.15 -4.61
C PRO A 65 -17.44 -8.61 -4.72
N TYR A 66 -16.66 -8.90 -5.75
CA TYR A 66 -15.81 -10.09 -5.88
C TYR A 66 -14.37 -9.65 -5.82
N ALA A 67 -13.60 -10.19 -4.88
CA ALA A 67 -12.18 -9.96 -4.76
C ALA A 67 -11.44 -11.13 -5.43
N LEU A 68 -10.85 -10.88 -6.59
CA LEU A 68 -10.10 -11.89 -7.33
C LEU A 68 -8.62 -11.81 -6.96
N VAL A 69 -8.07 -12.91 -6.47
CA VAL A 69 -6.62 -13.07 -6.31
C VAL A 69 -6.08 -13.93 -7.44
N GLY A 70 -5.08 -13.42 -8.13
CA GLY A 70 -4.56 -14.01 -9.36
C GLY A 70 -3.59 -15.17 -9.13
N GLY A 71 -4.07 -16.31 -8.59
CA GLY A 71 -3.25 -17.50 -8.39
C GLY A 71 -2.70 -18.12 -9.68
N ALA A 72 -3.39 -17.92 -10.82
CA ALA A 72 -2.88 -18.29 -12.14
C ALA A 72 -2.10 -17.16 -12.79
N THR A 73 -2.68 -15.96 -12.85
CA THR A 73 -2.04 -14.79 -13.49
C THR A 73 -0.77 -14.34 -12.78
N GLY A 74 -0.67 -14.57 -11.47
CA GLY A 74 0.56 -14.35 -10.69
C GLY A 74 1.73 -15.23 -11.10
N LEU A 75 1.45 -16.38 -11.73
CA LEU A 75 2.49 -17.26 -12.30
C LEU A 75 2.99 -16.79 -13.68
N ILE A 76 2.25 -15.89 -14.32
CA ILE A 76 2.55 -15.42 -15.68
C ILE A 76 3.23 -14.04 -15.64
N GLY A 77 2.67 -13.10 -14.91
CA GLY A 77 3.15 -11.72 -14.81
C GLY A 77 2.52 -10.76 -15.81
N ASP A 78 1.91 -9.71 -15.30
CA ASP A 78 1.29 -8.65 -16.10
C ASP A 78 2.37 -7.74 -16.71
N PRO A 79 2.44 -7.64 -18.06
CA PRO A 79 3.42 -6.79 -18.75
C PRO A 79 3.01 -5.31 -18.82
N SER A 80 1.80 -4.95 -18.38
CA SER A 80 1.21 -3.63 -18.59
C SER A 80 2.09 -2.50 -18.05
N PHE A 81 2.57 -1.65 -18.96
CA PHE A 81 3.45 -0.50 -18.69
C PHE A 81 4.74 -0.87 -17.94
N LYS A 82 5.27 -2.07 -18.17
CA LYS A 82 6.54 -2.53 -17.61
C LYS A 82 7.64 -2.49 -18.67
N ASP A 83 8.85 -2.16 -18.25
CA ASP A 83 10.01 -2.07 -19.12
C ASP A 83 10.71 -3.41 -19.36
N ALA A 84 10.51 -4.36 -18.45
CA ALA A 84 11.16 -5.68 -18.48
C ALA A 84 10.22 -6.78 -18.01
N GLU A 85 10.51 -8.01 -18.44
CA GLU A 85 9.82 -9.21 -18.01
C GLU A 85 10.01 -9.47 -16.51
N ARG A 86 8.93 -9.89 -15.82
CA ARG A 86 9.02 -10.29 -14.42
C ARG A 86 9.68 -11.64 -14.29
N SER A 87 10.46 -11.82 -13.23
CA SER A 87 10.95 -13.14 -12.84
C SER A 87 9.77 -14.03 -12.41
N LEU A 88 9.73 -15.24 -12.95
CA LEU A 88 8.71 -16.22 -12.59
C LEU A 88 8.97 -16.76 -11.18
N GLN A 89 7.90 -16.88 -10.41
CA GLN A 89 7.92 -17.47 -9.07
C GLN A 89 7.47 -18.94 -9.13
N THR A 90 7.81 -19.72 -8.11
CA THR A 90 7.30 -21.09 -7.99
C THR A 90 5.80 -21.07 -7.67
N LYS A 91 5.11 -22.15 -8.02
CA LYS A 91 3.69 -22.32 -7.71
C LYS A 91 3.43 -22.25 -6.20
N GLU A 92 4.29 -22.85 -5.40
CA GLU A 92 4.22 -22.88 -3.94
C GLU A 92 4.31 -21.46 -3.36
N THR A 93 5.27 -20.66 -3.82
CA THR A 93 5.45 -19.26 -3.41
C THR A 93 4.21 -18.41 -3.75
N VAL A 94 3.70 -18.55 -4.97
CA VAL A 94 2.50 -17.82 -5.40
C VAL A 94 1.28 -18.23 -4.57
N GLN A 95 1.10 -19.50 -4.27
CA GLN A 95 0.00 -19.97 -3.42
C GLN A 95 0.09 -19.44 -1.97
N GLU A 96 1.29 -19.32 -1.43
CA GLU A 96 1.51 -18.70 -0.13
C GLU A 96 1.13 -17.20 -0.14
N TRP A 97 1.58 -16.48 -1.16
CA TRP A 97 1.23 -15.08 -1.32
C TRP A 97 -0.27 -14.85 -1.54
N VAL A 98 -0.93 -15.73 -2.28
CA VAL A 98 -2.40 -15.72 -2.44
C VAL A 98 -3.07 -15.73 -1.06
N ARG A 99 -2.69 -16.65 -0.18
CA ARG A 99 -3.29 -16.73 1.17
C ARG A 99 -3.05 -15.46 1.98
N SER A 100 -1.85 -14.89 1.91
CA SER A 100 -1.52 -13.64 2.60
C SER A 100 -2.38 -12.47 2.11
N ILE A 101 -2.52 -12.34 0.80
CA ILE A 101 -3.34 -11.27 0.18
C ILE A 101 -4.82 -11.44 0.49
N GLN A 102 -5.34 -12.66 0.43
CA GLN A 102 -6.72 -12.97 0.82
C GLN A 102 -7.00 -12.54 2.27
N GLY A 103 -6.06 -12.85 3.18
CA GLY A 103 -6.14 -12.44 4.57
C GLY A 103 -6.16 -10.91 4.75
N GLN A 104 -5.43 -10.17 3.94
CA GLN A 104 -5.45 -8.71 3.95
C GLN A 104 -6.77 -8.15 3.41
N LEU A 105 -7.25 -8.64 2.27
CA LEU A 105 -8.51 -8.19 1.66
C LEU A 105 -9.72 -8.44 2.56
N SER A 106 -9.71 -9.53 3.33
CA SER A 106 -10.80 -9.86 4.26
C SER A 106 -10.99 -8.85 5.39
N ARG A 107 -10.02 -7.96 5.61
CA ARG A 107 -10.13 -6.87 6.60
C ARG A 107 -10.77 -5.60 6.04
N PHE A 108 -10.81 -5.43 4.73
CA PHE A 108 -11.31 -4.21 4.09
C PHE A 108 -12.73 -4.34 3.54
N LEU A 109 -13.13 -5.55 3.15
CA LEU A 109 -14.46 -5.85 2.62
C LEU A 109 -15.24 -6.69 3.63
N ASP A 110 -16.56 -6.58 3.60
CA ASP A 110 -17.45 -7.43 4.43
C ASP A 110 -17.77 -8.73 3.68
N PHE A 111 -17.24 -9.85 4.18
CA PHE A 111 -17.47 -11.19 3.62
C PHE A 111 -18.54 -11.98 4.35
N GLU A 112 -19.13 -11.41 5.40
CA GLU A 112 -20.01 -12.17 6.31
C GLU A 112 -21.46 -11.71 6.24
N ASN A 113 -21.71 -10.41 6.09
CA ASN A 113 -23.02 -9.84 6.32
C ASN A 113 -23.67 -9.27 5.05
N GLY A 114 -25.00 -9.41 4.99
CA GLY A 114 -25.83 -8.82 3.95
C GLY A 114 -25.89 -9.63 2.65
N ASP A 115 -26.85 -9.26 1.80
CA ASP A 115 -27.04 -9.88 0.48
C ASP A 115 -25.90 -9.53 -0.49
N ASN A 116 -25.19 -8.47 -0.21
CA ASN A 116 -24.05 -7.99 -0.97
C ASN A 116 -22.69 -8.30 -0.31
N LYS A 117 -22.64 -9.31 0.56
CA LYS A 117 -21.35 -9.74 1.13
C LYS A 117 -20.35 -10.08 0.03
N ALA A 118 -19.11 -9.71 0.25
CA ALA A 118 -18.03 -9.98 -0.69
C ALA A 118 -17.76 -11.47 -0.86
N GLU A 119 -17.29 -11.86 -2.04
CA GLU A 119 -16.79 -13.20 -2.29
C GLU A 119 -15.33 -13.15 -2.74
N MET A 120 -14.54 -14.07 -2.19
CA MET A 120 -13.14 -14.25 -2.57
C MET A 120 -13.07 -15.29 -3.69
N VAL A 121 -12.43 -14.95 -4.80
CA VAL A 121 -12.23 -15.86 -5.93
C VAL A 121 -10.77 -15.92 -6.32
N ASN A 122 -10.35 -17.07 -6.86
CA ASN A 122 -8.99 -17.32 -7.33
C ASN A 122 -9.06 -17.83 -8.76
N ASN A 123 -8.43 -17.14 -9.70
CA ASN A 123 -8.49 -17.52 -11.10
C ASN A 123 -7.74 -18.85 -11.41
N TYR A 124 -6.96 -19.34 -10.49
CA TYR A 124 -6.41 -20.69 -10.61
C TYR A 124 -7.52 -21.76 -10.65
N ASP A 125 -8.68 -21.50 -10.06
CA ASP A 125 -9.80 -22.46 -10.02
C ASP A 125 -10.30 -22.81 -11.41
N TRP A 126 -10.30 -21.88 -12.37
CA TRP A 126 -10.67 -22.16 -13.76
C TRP A 126 -9.48 -22.40 -14.68
N PHE A 127 -8.36 -21.70 -14.49
CA PHE A 127 -7.17 -21.93 -15.33
C PHE A 127 -6.46 -23.24 -15.01
N GLY A 128 -6.53 -23.73 -13.78
CA GLY A 128 -5.89 -24.98 -13.39
C GLY A 128 -6.51 -26.23 -14.01
N SER A 129 -7.74 -26.13 -14.50
CA SER A 129 -8.52 -27.24 -15.05
C SER A 129 -8.76 -27.18 -16.56
N ILE A 130 -8.64 -26.01 -17.19
CA ILE A 130 -8.81 -25.86 -18.63
C ILE A 130 -7.56 -26.37 -19.38
N SER A 131 -7.77 -27.19 -20.41
CA SER A 131 -6.65 -27.61 -21.24
C SER A 131 -6.16 -26.45 -22.13
N PHE A 132 -4.89 -26.47 -22.47
CA PHE A 132 -4.30 -25.47 -23.37
C PHE A 132 -5.02 -25.43 -24.75
N ILE A 133 -5.37 -26.60 -25.27
CA ILE A 133 -6.08 -26.73 -26.55
C ILE A 133 -7.48 -26.13 -26.46
N ASP A 134 -8.23 -26.42 -25.38
CA ASP A 134 -9.57 -25.86 -25.20
C ASP A 134 -9.50 -24.34 -25.04
N PHE A 135 -8.54 -23.83 -24.29
CA PHE A 135 -8.33 -22.40 -24.14
C PHE A 135 -8.05 -21.70 -25.48
N LEU A 136 -7.16 -22.22 -26.28
CA LEU A 136 -6.88 -21.67 -27.60
C LEU A 136 -8.12 -21.70 -28.52
N ARG A 137 -8.84 -22.82 -28.55
CA ARG A 137 -10.01 -23.02 -29.41
C ARG A 137 -11.21 -22.17 -28.98
N ASP A 138 -11.51 -22.15 -27.67
CA ASP A 138 -12.77 -21.64 -27.17
C ASP A 138 -12.68 -20.20 -26.66
N VAL A 139 -11.47 -19.70 -26.40
CA VAL A 139 -11.20 -18.34 -25.93
C VAL A 139 -10.29 -17.59 -26.91
N GLY A 140 -9.16 -18.16 -27.25
CA GLY A 140 -8.13 -17.49 -28.08
C GLY A 140 -8.64 -17.01 -29.42
N LYS A 141 -9.56 -17.75 -30.06
CA LYS A 141 -10.14 -17.36 -31.36
C LYS A 141 -10.91 -16.03 -31.37
N TYR A 142 -11.33 -15.55 -30.21
CA TYR A 142 -12.02 -14.27 -30.09
C TYR A 142 -11.09 -13.06 -29.99
N PHE A 143 -9.78 -13.28 -29.90
CA PHE A 143 -8.75 -12.26 -29.86
C PHE A 143 -7.94 -12.25 -31.14
N THR A 144 -7.85 -11.09 -31.77
CA THR A 144 -6.94 -10.92 -32.91
C THR A 144 -5.58 -10.42 -32.44
N VAL A 145 -4.51 -10.95 -33.02
CA VAL A 145 -3.14 -10.54 -32.68
C VAL A 145 -2.95 -9.05 -32.89
N ASN A 146 -3.48 -8.50 -33.99
CA ASN A 146 -3.38 -7.07 -34.28
C ASN A 146 -4.01 -6.19 -33.19
N ALA A 147 -5.20 -6.57 -32.68
CA ALA A 147 -5.86 -5.85 -31.60
C ALA A 147 -5.05 -5.94 -30.30
N MET A 148 -4.47 -7.11 -29.99
CA MET A 148 -3.61 -7.29 -28.84
C MET A 148 -2.34 -6.45 -28.91
N MET A 149 -1.69 -6.41 -30.08
CA MET A 149 -0.47 -5.63 -30.32
C MET A 149 -0.72 -4.11 -30.27
N SER A 150 -1.92 -3.66 -30.60
CA SER A 150 -2.28 -2.23 -30.60
C SER A 150 -2.51 -1.64 -29.20
N LYS A 151 -2.56 -2.45 -28.16
CA LYS A 151 -2.78 -1.96 -26.78
C LYS A 151 -1.62 -1.11 -26.30
N GLU A 152 -1.90 0.10 -25.82
CA GLU A 152 -0.89 1.02 -25.29
C GLU A 152 -0.06 0.38 -24.15
N SER A 153 -0.70 -0.47 -23.34
CA SER A 153 -0.07 -1.16 -22.22
C SER A 153 1.12 -2.06 -22.58
N VAL A 154 1.17 -2.57 -23.84
CA VAL A 154 2.24 -3.47 -24.31
C VAL A 154 3.09 -2.89 -25.44
N LYS A 155 2.73 -1.72 -25.97
CA LYS A 155 3.35 -1.09 -27.13
C LYS A 155 4.87 -0.99 -27.02
N LYS A 156 5.37 -0.48 -25.91
CA LYS A 156 6.80 -0.36 -25.65
C LYS A 156 7.52 -1.71 -25.66
N ARG A 157 6.89 -2.73 -25.07
CA ARG A 157 7.46 -4.08 -25.01
C ARG A 157 7.46 -4.80 -26.35
N ILE A 158 6.53 -4.49 -27.23
CA ILE A 158 6.52 -5.02 -28.61
C ILE A 158 7.75 -4.53 -29.38
N GLU A 159 8.17 -3.29 -29.17
CA GLU A 159 9.37 -2.72 -29.80
C GLU A 159 10.67 -3.34 -29.27
N THR A 160 10.74 -3.65 -27.98
CA THR A 160 11.94 -4.18 -27.30
C THR A 160 11.95 -5.70 -27.14
N GLY A 161 10.82 -6.34 -27.35
CA GLY A 161 10.60 -7.78 -27.20
C GLY A 161 9.71 -8.10 -25.99
N ILE A 162 8.71 -8.94 -26.22
CA ILE A 162 7.80 -9.48 -25.21
C ILE A 162 7.69 -10.98 -25.40
N SER A 163 7.74 -11.75 -24.31
CA SER A 163 7.51 -13.19 -24.41
C SER A 163 6.05 -13.49 -24.73
N TYR A 164 5.81 -14.65 -25.38
CA TYR A 164 4.44 -15.12 -25.59
C TYR A 164 3.68 -15.27 -24.27
N THR A 165 4.35 -15.73 -23.22
CA THR A 165 3.79 -15.88 -21.88
C THR A 165 3.20 -14.56 -21.37
N GLU A 166 3.98 -13.48 -21.33
CA GLU A 166 3.50 -12.17 -20.88
C GLU A 166 2.45 -11.57 -21.85
N PHE A 167 2.66 -11.75 -23.16
CA PHE A 167 1.71 -11.24 -24.17
C PHE A 167 0.32 -11.88 -24.04
N ALA A 168 0.25 -13.14 -23.65
CA ALA A 168 -1.01 -13.86 -23.41
C ALA A 168 -1.76 -13.40 -22.15
N TYR A 169 -1.12 -12.64 -21.24
CA TYR A 169 -1.74 -12.20 -19.97
C TYR A 169 -3.09 -11.49 -20.20
N GLN A 170 -3.18 -10.60 -21.18
CA GLN A 170 -4.42 -9.86 -21.46
C GLN A 170 -5.61 -10.76 -21.80
N ILE A 171 -5.37 -11.91 -22.43
CA ILE A 171 -6.42 -12.90 -22.70
C ILE A 171 -6.89 -13.56 -21.40
N MET A 172 -5.96 -13.84 -20.48
CA MET A 172 -6.28 -14.45 -19.19
C MET A 172 -7.17 -13.52 -18.35
N GLN A 173 -6.82 -12.25 -18.21
CA GLN A 173 -7.64 -11.29 -17.49
C GLN A 173 -8.99 -11.07 -18.19
N GLY A 174 -9.03 -11.06 -19.52
CA GLY A 174 -10.28 -11.02 -20.26
C GLY A 174 -11.17 -12.23 -19.97
N TYR A 175 -10.59 -13.40 -19.87
CA TYR A 175 -11.29 -14.65 -19.54
C TYR A 175 -11.80 -14.66 -18.08
N ASP A 176 -11.05 -14.09 -17.15
CA ASP A 176 -11.52 -13.89 -15.77
C ASP A 176 -12.88 -13.16 -15.73
N PHE A 177 -12.96 -12.05 -16.45
CA PHE A 177 -14.21 -11.27 -16.51
C PHE A 177 -15.36 -12.07 -17.13
N TYR A 178 -15.08 -12.80 -18.21
CA TYR A 178 -16.06 -13.68 -18.84
C TYR A 178 -16.56 -14.76 -17.88
N VAL A 179 -15.69 -15.47 -17.17
CA VAL A 179 -16.06 -16.51 -16.21
C VAL A 179 -16.91 -15.94 -15.09
N LEU A 180 -16.47 -14.83 -14.48
CA LEU A 180 -17.22 -14.17 -13.42
C LEU A 180 -18.59 -13.65 -13.88
N ASN A 181 -18.69 -13.20 -15.13
CA ASN A 181 -20.00 -12.85 -15.70
C ASN A 181 -20.91 -14.06 -15.86
N GLN A 182 -20.39 -15.17 -16.39
CA GLN A 182 -21.21 -16.38 -16.63
C GLN A 182 -21.64 -17.06 -15.33
N GLU A 183 -20.77 -17.11 -14.33
CA GLU A 183 -21.01 -17.84 -13.08
C GLU A 183 -21.69 -16.99 -12.00
N HIS A 184 -21.41 -15.69 -11.96
CA HIS A 184 -21.81 -14.80 -10.87
C HIS A 184 -22.51 -13.51 -11.33
N ASN A 185 -22.82 -13.40 -12.61
CA ASN A 185 -23.42 -12.19 -13.19
C ASN A 185 -22.66 -10.90 -12.89
N VAL A 186 -21.34 -10.98 -12.81
CA VAL A 186 -20.46 -9.80 -12.66
C VAL A 186 -20.49 -9.01 -13.96
N THR A 187 -20.85 -7.73 -13.88
CA THR A 187 -21.02 -6.85 -15.04
C THR A 187 -20.10 -5.63 -15.03
N LEU A 188 -19.34 -5.43 -13.96
CA LEU A 188 -18.39 -4.32 -13.80
C LEU A 188 -17.04 -4.84 -13.33
N GLN A 189 -15.97 -4.38 -13.97
CA GLN A 189 -14.60 -4.53 -13.49
C GLN A 189 -14.03 -3.18 -13.06
N ILE A 190 -13.36 -3.16 -11.91
CA ILE A 190 -12.64 -2.00 -11.39
C ILE A 190 -11.15 -2.31 -11.33
N GLY A 191 -10.33 -1.38 -11.74
CA GLY A 191 -8.88 -1.52 -11.69
C GLY A 191 -8.17 -0.19 -11.88
N GLY A 192 -6.84 -0.17 -11.77
CA GLY A 192 -6.03 1.00 -12.05
C GLY A 192 -6.07 1.40 -13.53
N SER A 193 -5.79 2.65 -13.83
CA SER A 193 -5.81 3.17 -15.21
C SER A 193 -4.82 2.46 -16.13
N ASP A 194 -3.77 1.86 -15.58
CA ASP A 194 -2.80 1.03 -16.32
C ASP A 194 -3.38 -0.31 -16.81
N GLN A 195 -4.53 -0.71 -16.26
CA GLN A 195 -5.21 -1.97 -16.56
C GLN A 195 -6.26 -1.88 -17.68
N TRP A 196 -6.50 -0.70 -18.22
CA TRP A 196 -7.56 -0.47 -19.22
C TRP A 196 -7.54 -1.47 -20.38
N GLY A 197 -6.36 -1.75 -20.94
CA GLY A 197 -6.20 -2.70 -22.03
C GLY A 197 -6.60 -4.13 -21.68
N ASN A 198 -6.20 -4.61 -20.52
CA ASN A 198 -6.57 -5.94 -20.01
C ASN A 198 -8.06 -6.01 -19.65
N MET A 199 -8.59 -4.95 -19.05
CA MET A 199 -9.99 -4.89 -18.62
C MET A 199 -10.95 -4.89 -19.81
N THR A 200 -10.65 -4.09 -20.85
CA THR A 200 -11.46 -4.02 -22.07
C THR A 200 -11.35 -5.28 -22.92
N ALA A 201 -10.29 -6.07 -22.79
CA ALA A 201 -10.22 -7.40 -23.38
C ALA A 201 -11.37 -8.29 -22.86
N GLY A 202 -11.75 -8.14 -21.60
CA GLY A 202 -12.89 -8.86 -21.00
C GLY A 202 -14.23 -8.42 -21.55
N THR A 203 -14.48 -7.12 -21.67
CA THR A 203 -15.74 -6.63 -22.25
C THR A 203 -15.91 -7.06 -23.72
N GLU A 204 -14.82 -7.08 -24.47
CA GLU A 204 -14.82 -7.54 -25.86
C GLU A 204 -15.09 -9.04 -25.96
N LEU A 205 -14.48 -9.86 -25.09
CA LEU A 205 -14.75 -11.30 -25.04
C LEU A 205 -16.21 -11.59 -24.67
N MET A 206 -16.77 -10.89 -23.69
CA MET A 206 -18.16 -11.04 -23.29
C MET A 206 -19.12 -10.70 -24.44
N ARG A 207 -18.84 -9.63 -25.16
CA ARG A 207 -19.63 -9.23 -26.32
C ARG A 207 -19.57 -10.27 -27.43
N ARG A 208 -18.39 -10.72 -27.79
CA ARG A 208 -18.18 -11.65 -28.93
C ARG A 208 -18.63 -13.07 -28.63
N LYS A 209 -18.37 -13.55 -27.41
CA LYS A 209 -18.61 -14.96 -27.06
C LYS A 209 -19.98 -15.20 -26.47
N ALA A 210 -20.55 -14.24 -25.71
CA ALA A 210 -21.79 -14.42 -24.95
C ALA A 210 -22.88 -13.40 -25.28
N ASP A 211 -22.64 -12.47 -26.19
CA ASP A 211 -23.54 -11.34 -26.49
C ASP A 211 -24.01 -10.61 -25.19
N LYS A 212 -23.05 -10.36 -24.30
CA LYS A 212 -23.25 -9.66 -23.02
C LYS A 212 -22.48 -8.34 -23.00
N THR A 213 -23.05 -7.36 -22.31
CA THR A 213 -22.41 -6.07 -22.07
C THR A 213 -21.76 -6.07 -20.70
N GLY A 214 -20.45 -5.77 -20.66
CA GLY A 214 -19.70 -5.51 -19.44
C GLY A 214 -19.26 -4.06 -19.37
N HIS A 215 -19.06 -3.55 -18.17
CA HIS A 215 -18.56 -2.22 -17.88
C HIS A 215 -17.16 -2.27 -17.25
N VAL A 216 -16.38 -1.28 -17.56
CA VAL A 216 -15.07 -1.05 -16.95
C VAL A 216 -15.04 0.34 -16.34
N MET A 217 -14.54 0.44 -15.12
CA MET A 217 -14.24 1.71 -14.47
C MET A 217 -12.82 1.66 -13.93
N THR A 218 -11.98 2.60 -14.34
CA THR A 218 -10.63 2.71 -13.81
C THR A 218 -10.52 3.80 -12.76
N VAL A 219 -9.71 3.52 -11.74
CA VAL A 219 -9.26 4.49 -10.75
C VAL A 219 -7.90 5.07 -11.20
N PRO A 220 -7.60 6.33 -10.87
CA PRO A 220 -6.33 6.93 -11.25
C PRO A 220 -5.15 6.24 -10.57
N LEU A 221 -4.01 6.20 -11.25
CA LEU A 221 -2.72 5.94 -10.61
C LEU A 221 -2.35 7.19 -9.80
N ILE A 222 -2.15 7.02 -8.50
CA ILE A 222 -1.86 8.14 -7.62
C ILE A 222 -0.39 8.53 -7.72
N THR A 223 -0.16 9.82 -7.95
CA THR A 223 1.14 10.47 -7.84
C THR A 223 1.07 11.58 -6.80
N ASP A 224 2.23 11.93 -6.22
CA ASP A 224 2.32 13.13 -5.39
C ASP A 224 2.35 14.41 -6.26
N ALA A 225 2.32 15.58 -5.61
CA ALA A 225 2.35 16.88 -6.30
C ALA A 225 3.60 17.10 -7.16
N THR A 226 4.68 16.32 -6.97
CA THR A 226 5.90 16.34 -7.79
C THR A 226 5.84 15.41 -8.99
N GLY A 227 4.76 14.64 -9.14
CA GLY A 227 4.59 13.64 -10.20
C GLY A 227 5.24 12.28 -9.90
N LYS A 228 5.78 12.08 -8.72
CA LYS A 228 6.33 10.78 -8.30
C LYS A 228 5.22 9.81 -7.93
N LYS A 229 5.46 8.53 -8.23
CA LYS A 229 4.51 7.47 -7.88
C LYS A 229 4.31 7.42 -6.37
N PHE A 230 3.05 7.52 -5.94
CA PHE A 230 2.63 7.49 -4.55
C PHE A 230 2.79 6.11 -3.90
N GLY A 231 2.91 6.08 -2.58
CA GLY A 231 2.97 4.85 -1.80
C GLY A 231 4.38 4.26 -1.68
N LYS A 232 5.40 5.07 -1.97
CA LYS A 232 6.81 4.71 -1.76
C LYS A 232 7.47 5.67 -0.80
N SER A 233 8.15 5.13 0.21
CA SER A 233 9.03 5.86 1.12
C SER A 233 10.48 5.48 0.81
N GLU A 234 11.34 6.46 0.56
CA GLU A 234 12.76 6.24 0.25
C GLU A 234 13.02 5.17 -0.83
N GLY A 235 12.13 5.11 -1.84
CA GLY A 235 12.20 4.12 -2.93
C GLY A 235 11.55 2.77 -2.63
N ASN A 236 11.13 2.51 -1.41
CA ASN A 236 10.44 1.29 -1.00
C ASN A 236 8.92 1.49 -0.95
N ALA A 237 8.16 0.43 -1.24
CA ALA A 237 6.72 0.44 -1.10
C ALA A 237 6.32 0.57 0.38
N VAL A 238 5.21 1.28 0.66
CA VAL A 238 4.56 1.27 1.97
C VAL A 238 3.56 0.11 1.98
N TRP A 239 3.91 -0.93 2.72
CA TRP A 239 3.18 -2.18 2.76
C TRP A 239 2.00 -2.14 3.73
N LEU A 240 0.95 -2.91 3.45
CA LEU A 240 -0.17 -3.09 4.37
C LEU A 240 0.13 -4.10 5.47
N ASN A 241 1.15 -4.94 5.31
CA ASN A 241 1.63 -5.83 6.34
C ASN A 241 2.49 -5.07 7.36
N ALA A 242 2.11 -5.13 8.64
CA ALA A 242 2.80 -4.45 9.74
C ALA A 242 4.25 -4.92 9.97
N ASP A 243 4.58 -6.15 9.57
CA ASP A 243 5.95 -6.68 9.66
C ASP A 243 6.89 -6.08 8.61
N LYS A 244 6.34 -5.58 7.50
CA LYS A 244 7.10 -4.94 6.42
C LYS A 244 7.18 -3.42 6.57
N THR A 245 6.06 -2.80 6.88
CA THR A 245 5.94 -1.38 7.21
C THR A 245 5.15 -1.27 8.50
N SER A 246 5.80 -0.85 9.58
CA SER A 246 5.14 -0.76 10.88
C SER A 246 4.02 0.30 10.88
N PRO A 247 3.04 0.22 11.78
CA PRO A 247 2.04 1.27 11.95
C PRO A 247 2.66 2.64 12.20
N TYR A 248 3.78 2.71 12.93
CA TYR A 248 4.54 3.94 13.14
C TYR A 248 5.14 4.49 11.84
N GLU A 249 5.77 3.65 11.02
CA GLU A 249 6.32 4.05 9.71
C GLU A 249 5.20 4.54 8.78
N MET A 250 4.06 3.86 8.77
CA MET A 250 2.89 4.28 7.99
C MET A 250 2.33 5.62 8.51
N TYR A 251 2.24 5.80 9.83
CA TYR A 251 1.85 7.07 10.42
C TYR A 251 2.76 8.22 9.99
N GLN A 252 4.08 8.03 10.04
CA GLN A 252 5.05 9.03 9.60
C GLN A 252 4.93 9.33 8.10
N PHE A 253 4.68 8.32 7.28
CA PHE A 253 4.44 8.52 5.85
C PHE A 253 3.30 9.52 5.60
N TRP A 254 2.16 9.34 6.25
CA TRP A 254 1.01 10.23 6.11
C TRP A 254 1.26 11.62 6.71
N MET A 255 1.97 11.70 7.82
CA MET A 255 2.36 12.98 8.43
C MET A 255 3.28 13.81 7.53
N ASN A 256 4.04 13.17 6.63
CA ASN A 256 4.97 13.83 5.70
C ASN A 256 4.36 14.14 4.33
N VAL A 257 3.09 13.88 4.13
CA VAL A 257 2.38 14.24 2.90
C VAL A 257 2.43 15.77 2.69
N MET A 258 2.72 16.17 1.45
CA MET A 258 2.76 17.58 1.07
C MET A 258 1.39 18.25 1.24
N ASP A 259 1.38 19.50 1.66
CA ASP A 259 0.15 20.25 1.86
C ASP A 259 -0.76 20.27 0.63
N ALA A 260 -0.16 20.37 -0.56
CA ALA A 260 -0.89 20.35 -1.83
C ALA A 260 -1.65 19.04 -2.11
N ASP A 261 -1.23 17.93 -1.50
CA ASP A 261 -1.83 16.61 -1.72
C ASP A 261 -2.84 16.22 -0.65
N THR A 262 -2.78 16.85 0.52
CA THR A 262 -3.43 16.32 1.72
C THR A 262 -4.95 16.22 1.59
N VAL A 263 -5.61 17.26 1.08
CA VAL A 263 -7.07 17.26 0.90
C VAL A 263 -7.51 16.23 -0.13
N ARG A 264 -6.76 16.11 -1.24
CA ARG A 264 -6.99 15.09 -2.26
C ARG A 264 -6.90 13.69 -1.66
N PHE A 265 -5.90 13.43 -0.83
CA PHE A 265 -5.72 12.13 -0.19
C PHE A 265 -6.77 11.84 0.89
N LEU A 266 -7.28 12.84 1.59
CA LEU A 266 -8.44 12.67 2.47
C LEU A 266 -9.66 12.14 1.71
N LYS A 267 -9.92 12.68 0.51
CA LYS A 267 -11.02 12.20 -0.35
C LYS A 267 -10.84 10.75 -0.81
N ILE A 268 -9.61 10.36 -1.14
CA ILE A 268 -9.29 9.04 -1.71
C ILE A 268 -9.20 7.97 -0.62
N PHE A 269 -8.50 8.24 0.47
CA PHE A 269 -8.06 7.24 1.43
C PHE A 269 -8.87 7.18 2.73
N THR A 270 -9.86 8.06 2.91
CA THR A 270 -10.70 8.06 4.12
C THR A 270 -12.18 7.88 3.79
N PHE A 271 -12.96 7.45 4.78
CA PHE A 271 -14.42 7.38 4.71
C PHE A 271 -15.11 8.61 5.30
N LEU A 272 -14.37 9.66 5.60
CA LEU A 272 -14.94 10.96 5.98
C LEU A 272 -15.86 11.45 4.86
N SER A 273 -16.97 12.07 5.24
CA SER A 273 -17.86 12.70 4.26
C SER A 273 -17.17 13.86 3.54
N LEU A 274 -17.65 14.19 2.36
CA LEU A 274 -17.11 15.33 1.61
C LEU A 274 -17.31 16.66 2.38
N ASP A 275 -18.39 16.79 3.14
CA ASP A 275 -18.63 17.96 3.99
C ASP A 275 -17.65 18.04 5.17
N GLU A 276 -17.35 16.92 5.82
CA GLU A 276 -16.30 16.86 6.85
C GLU A 276 -14.93 17.23 6.28
N ILE A 277 -14.59 16.72 5.09
CA ILE A 277 -13.32 17.04 4.42
C ILE A 277 -13.24 18.52 4.06
N GLU A 278 -14.34 19.13 3.62
CA GLU A 278 -14.38 20.55 3.31
C GLU A 278 -14.18 21.42 4.57
N GLU A 279 -14.73 21.01 5.70
CA GLU A 279 -14.50 21.70 6.98
C GLU A 279 -13.03 21.55 7.44
N ILE A 280 -12.45 20.34 7.29
CA ILE A 280 -11.03 20.10 7.56
C ILE A 280 -10.15 20.97 6.65
N ARG A 281 -10.50 21.10 5.36
CA ARG A 281 -9.78 21.96 4.40
C ARG A 281 -9.73 23.42 4.87
N LYS A 282 -10.86 23.97 5.29
CA LYS A 282 -10.94 25.38 5.78
C LYS A 282 -10.05 25.59 7.00
N GLN A 283 -10.10 24.69 7.97
CA GLN A 283 -9.27 24.77 9.18
C GLN A 283 -7.78 24.62 8.85
N PHE A 284 -7.45 23.67 7.96
CA PHE A 284 -6.09 23.43 7.52
C PHE A 284 -5.49 24.63 6.77
N GLU A 285 -6.23 25.25 5.86
CA GLU A 285 -5.80 26.42 5.11
C GLU A 285 -5.60 27.65 6.02
N ALA A 286 -6.35 27.76 7.12
CA ALA A 286 -6.18 28.82 8.09
C ALA A 286 -4.89 28.71 8.92
N ALA A 287 -4.40 27.48 9.18
CA ALA A 287 -3.21 27.22 9.98
C ALA A 287 -2.44 25.98 9.46
N PRO A 288 -1.82 26.03 8.26
CA PRO A 288 -1.15 24.86 7.66
C PRO A 288 -0.03 24.28 8.53
N HIS A 289 0.64 25.12 9.31
CA HIS A 289 1.76 24.71 10.19
C HIS A 289 1.33 23.77 11.32
N GLU A 290 0.06 23.75 11.70
CA GLU A 290 -0.49 22.81 12.68
C GLU A 290 -0.66 21.40 12.13
N ARG A 291 -0.59 21.24 10.81
CA ARG A 291 -0.69 19.98 10.08
C ARG A 291 -1.95 19.17 10.42
N LEU A 292 -3.06 19.85 10.70
CA LEU A 292 -4.32 19.21 11.08
C LEU A 292 -4.78 18.17 10.07
N ALA A 293 -4.74 18.49 8.78
CA ALA A 293 -5.20 17.58 7.72
C ALA A 293 -4.32 16.33 7.62
N GLN A 294 -3.00 16.46 7.77
CA GLN A 294 -2.10 15.30 7.80
C GLN A 294 -2.34 14.43 9.04
N LYS A 295 -2.57 15.04 10.19
CA LYS A 295 -2.87 14.30 11.44
C LYS A 295 -4.15 13.48 11.30
N ILE A 296 -5.20 14.06 10.72
CA ILE A 296 -6.47 13.38 10.48
C ILE A 296 -6.27 12.26 9.45
N LEU A 297 -5.58 12.53 8.34
CA LEU A 297 -5.26 11.54 7.31
C LEU A 297 -4.50 10.34 7.89
N ALA A 298 -3.46 10.60 8.69
CA ALA A 298 -2.67 9.56 9.35
C ALA A 298 -3.54 8.73 10.33
N ARG A 299 -4.37 9.39 11.15
CA ARG A 299 -5.29 8.72 12.06
C ARG A 299 -6.24 7.78 11.32
N GLU A 300 -6.93 8.31 10.31
CA GLU A 300 -7.94 7.56 9.57
C GLU A 300 -7.34 6.36 8.85
N VAL A 301 -6.21 6.53 8.15
CA VAL A 301 -5.64 5.45 7.35
C VAL A 301 -4.92 4.41 8.22
N VAL A 302 -4.16 4.80 9.23
CA VAL A 302 -3.50 3.84 10.13
C VAL A 302 -4.54 3.04 10.91
N THR A 303 -5.61 3.69 11.39
CA THR A 303 -6.73 3.00 12.05
C THR A 303 -7.42 2.01 11.12
N LEU A 304 -7.66 2.40 9.88
CA LEU A 304 -8.29 1.54 8.87
C LEU A 304 -7.44 0.29 8.57
N VAL A 305 -6.15 0.45 8.41
CA VAL A 305 -5.23 -0.64 8.01
C VAL A 305 -4.82 -1.50 9.19
N HIS A 306 -4.50 -0.92 10.33
CA HIS A 306 -3.86 -1.59 11.47
C HIS A 306 -4.71 -1.62 12.75
N GLY A 307 -5.82 -0.89 12.79
CA GLY A 307 -6.67 -0.80 13.97
C GLY A 307 -6.34 0.40 14.87
N GLU A 308 -7.28 0.73 15.76
CA GLU A 308 -7.20 1.89 16.65
C GLU A 308 -6.04 1.79 17.65
N GLU A 309 -5.80 0.61 18.21
CA GLU A 309 -4.71 0.40 19.18
C GLU A 309 -3.33 0.63 18.53
N ALA A 310 -3.14 0.14 17.31
CA ALA A 310 -1.90 0.38 16.57
C ALA A 310 -1.70 1.87 16.23
N TYR A 311 -2.77 2.58 15.92
CA TYR A 311 -2.73 4.04 15.74
C TYR A 311 -2.32 4.75 17.03
N LYS A 312 -2.93 4.41 18.17
CA LYS A 312 -2.60 5.01 19.46
C LYS A 312 -1.14 4.75 19.84
N GLU A 313 -0.65 3.53 19.60
CA GLU A 313 0.76 3.17 19.81
C GLU A 313 1.68 4.02 18.91
N ALA A 314 1.37 4.14 17.63
CA ALA A 314 2.15 4.96 16.70
C ALA A 314 2.17 6.45 17.08
N LEU A 315 1.05 6.98 17.53
CA LEU A 315 0.94 8.35 18.03
C LEU A 315 1.79 8.55 19.29
N ASN A 316 1.69 7.63 20.26
CA ASN A 316 2.48 7.67 21.48
C ASN A 316 3.98 7.63 21.19
N ILE A 317 4.44 6.72 20.31
CA ILE A 317 5.85 6.66 19.89
C ILE A 317 6.29 8.01 19.31
N THR A 318 5.48 8.58 18.43
CA THR A 318 5.78 9.88 17.79
C THR A 318 5.93 10.99 18.83
N GLU A 319 5.00 11.10 19.76
CA GLU A 319 5.01 12.14 20.81
C GLU A 319 6.19 11.98 21.76
N GLN A 320 6.45 10.75 22.23
CA GLN A 320 7.53 10.48 23.17
C GLN A 320 8.92 10.68 22.54
N LEU A 321 9.12 10.23 21.29
CA LEU A 321 10.38 10.48 20.57
C LEU A 321 10.60 11.97 20.30
N PHE A 322 9.54 12.70 19.93
CA PHE A 322 9.63 14.14 19.72
C PHE A 322 9.99 14.90 21.01
N ALA A 323 9.41 14.52 22.13
CA ALA A 323 9.67 15.09 23.45
C ALA A 323 11.02 14.61 24.04
N GLY A 324 11.62 13.54 23.53
CA GLY A 324 12.84 12.93 24.04
C GLY A 324 12.62 12.05 25.28
N ASN A 325 11.39 11.67 25.57
CA ASN A 325 11.01 10.86 26.73
C ASN A 325 11.18 9.35 26.48
N ILE A 326 12.39 8.94 26.18
CA ILE A 326 12.73 7.56 25.76
C ILE A 326 12.26 6.51 26.75
N LYS A 327 12.39 6.79 28.06
CA LYS A 327 12.02 5.86 29.14
C LYS A 327 10.50 5.61 29.25
N ASN A 328 9.67 6.41 28.60
CA ASN A 328 8.22 6.20 28.53
C ASN A 328 7.80 5.19 27.46
N LEU A 329 8.75 4.71 26.66
CA LEU A 329 8.53 3.73 25.62
C LEU A 329 9.10 2.37 26.01
N SER A 330 8.38 1.30 25.70
CA SER A 330 8.88 -0.08 25.79
C SER A 330 9.98 -0.31 24.73
N VAL A 331 10.81 -1.33 24.94
CA VAL A 331 11.82 -1.72 23.94
C VAL A 331 11.16 -2.07 22.61
N LYS A 332 10.00 -2.71 22.61
CA LYS A 332 9.22 -3.00 21.39
C LYS A 332 8.86 -1.72 20.63
N GLU A 333 8.35 -0.71 21.34
CA GLU A 333 8.01 0.60 20.75
C GLU A 333 9.26 1.34 20.24
N LEU A 334 10.36 1.29 20.98
CA LEU A 334 11.63 1.88 20.58
C LEU A 334 12.19 1.21 19.31
N LYS A 335 12.14 -0.11 19.23
CA LYS A 335 12.53 -0.86 18.01
C LYS A 335 11.68 -0.47 16.81
N GLN A 336 10.39 -0.22 17.01
CA GLN A 336 9.50 0.26 15.95
C GLN A 336 9.84 1.70 15.55
N GLY A 337 9.93 2.61 16.51
CA GLY A 337 10.15 4.05 16.27
C GLY A 337 11.55 4.41 15.77
N LEU A 338 12.55 3.58 16.11
CA LEU A 338 13.95 3.78 15.74
C LEU A 338 14.45 2.82 14.66
N ARG A 339 13.54 2.15 13.95
CA ARG A 339 13.88 1.28 12.83
C ARG A 339 14.60 2.07 11.75
N GLY A 340 15.73 1.54 11.26
CA GLY A 340 16.55 2.21 10.24
C GLY A 340 17.48 3.30 10.78
N VAL A 341 17.43 3.61 12.07
CA VAL A 341 18.39 4.46 12.74
C VAL A 341 19.74 3.73 12.84
N PRO A 342 20.89 4.44 12.68
CA PRO A 342 22.19 3.80 12.84
C PRO A 342 22.30 3.08 14.16
N ASN A 343 22.78 1.84 14.12
CA ASN A 343 22.97 1.02 15.32
C ASN A 343 24.39 0.47 15.40
N TYR A 344 24.80 0.15 16.62
CA TYR A 344 26.09 -0.46 16.90
C TYR A 344 25.91 -1.59 17.93
N GLN A 345 26.39 -2.79 17.59
CA GLN A 345 26.44 -3.93 18.50
C GLN A 345 27.64 -3.77 19.43
N VAL A 346 27.39 -3.51 20.69
CA VAL A 346 28.45 -3.34 21.71
C VAL A 346 29.18 -4.67 21.91
N GLN A 347 30.52 -4.63 21.85
CA GLN A 347 31.38 -5.78 22.05
C GLN A 347 31.88 -5.84 23.52
N ALA A 348 32.25 -7.02 23.98
CA ALA A 348 32.70 -7.22 25.36
C ALA A 348 33.98 -6.42 25.70
N GLU A 349 34.83 -6.16 24.70
CA GLU A 349 36.09 -5.41 24.79
C GLU A 349 35.92 -3.90 24.64
N ASP A 350 34.73 -3.40 24.32
CA ASP A 350 34.53 -1.97 24.08
C ASP A 350 34.70 -1.15 25.37
N ASN A 351 35.34 -0.01 25.22
CA ASN A 351 35.42 0.97 26.30
C ASN A 351 34.08 1.71 26.42
N LEU A 352 33.38 1.51 27.52
CA LEU A 352 32.04 2.08 27.76
C LEU A 352 32.06 3.52 28.29
N ASN A 353 33.25 4.16 28.39
CA ASN A 353 33.33 5.60 28.63
C ASN A 353 32.63 6.33 27.47
N ILE A 354 31.81 7.33 27.78
CA ILE A 354 30.96 8.01 26.81
C ILE A 354 31.74 8.58 25.63
N VAL A 355 32.91 9.20 25.86
CA VAL A 355 33.73 9.79 24.84
C VAL A 355 34.27 8.73 23.86
N GLU A 356 34.76 7.62 24.40
CA GLU A 356 35.29 6.51 23.59
C GLU A 356 34.17 5.83 22.80
N LEU A 357 33.07 5.55 23.46
CA LEU A 357 31.93 4.84 22.86
C LEU A 357 31.26 5.62 21.72
N LEU A 358 31.14 6.95 21.87
CA LEU A 358 30.57 7.79 20.80
C LEU A 358 31.38 7.70 19.49
N VAL A 359 32.71 7.55 19.61
CA VAL A 359 33.58 7.37 18.43
C VAL A 359 33.48 5.95 17.90
N THR A 360 33.56 4.95 18.75
CA THR A 360 33.50 3.54 18.39
C THR A 360 32.17 3.21 17.70
N ALA A 361 31.04 3.71 18.22
CA ALA A 361 29.70 3.51 17.65
C ALA A 361 29.41 4.41 16.43
N GLY A 362 30.34 5.26 16.01
CA GLY A 362 30.17 6.11 14.84
C GLY A 362 29.19 7.28 15.02
N VAL A 363 28.87 7.65 16.26
CA VAL A 363 28.02 8.80 16.55
C VAL A 363 28.73 10.11 16.20
N VAL A 364 30.06 10.14 16.43
CA VAL A 364 30.97 11.23 16.06
C VAL A 364 32.25 10.68 15.42
N ASN A 365 32.96 11.53 14.70
CA ASN A 365 34.14 11.12 13.94
C ASN A 365 35.45 11.21 14.72
N SER A 366 35.47 11.83 15.91
CA SER A 366 36.68 12.02 16.70
C SER A 366 36.37 12.20 18.18
N LYS A 367 37.38 11.86 19.04
CA LYS A 367 37.32 12.09 20.47
C LYS A 367 37.18 13.56 20.83
N ARG A 368 37.78 14.45 20.04
CA ARG A 368 37.64 15.89 20.23
C ARG A 368 36.18 16.32 20.09
N GLN A 369 35.52 15.87 19.01
CA GLN A 369 34.11 16.15 18.78
C GLN A 369 33.23 15.53 19.86
N ALA A 370 33.54 14.30 20.30
CA ALA A 370 32.81 13.65 21.39
C ALA A 370 32.86 14.48 22.69
N ARG A 371 34.05 14.94 23.08
CA ARG A 371 34.22 15.78 24.28
C ARG A 371 33.47 17.09 24.18
N GLU A 372 33.54 17.74 23.02
CA GLU A 372 32.84 19.00 22.76
C GLU A 372 31.33 18.83 22.83
N ASP A 373 30.78 17.78 22.19
CA ASP A 373 29.34 17.48 22.19
C ASP A 373 28.85 17.14 23.61
N VAL A 374 29.62 16.37 24.38
CA VAL A 374 29.25 16.04 25.78
C VAL A 374 29.29 17.30 26.66
N GLN A 375 30.34 18.08 26.61
CA GLN A 375 30.47 19.31 27.40
C GLN A 375 29.37 20.33 27.09
N ASN A 376 29.01 20.46 25.83
CA ASN A 376 27.95 21.36 25.39
C ASN A 376 26.54 20.79 25.65
N GLY A 377 26.44 19.60 26.22
CA GLY A 377 25.17 18.95 26.54
C GLY A 377 24.36 18.56 25.32
N ALA A 378 25.06 18.24 24.22
CA ALA A 378 24.40 17.75 22.98
C ALA A 378 24.12 16.26 22.99
N ILE A 379 24.65 15.51 23.99
CA ILE A 379 24.52 14.06 24.08
C ILE A 379 23.50 13.69 25.15
N TYR A 380 22.60 12.76 24.80
CA TYR A 380 21.58 12.21 25.69
C TYR A 380 21.66 10.68 25.64
N VAL A 381 21.60 10.05 26.82
CA VAL A 381 21.52 8.60 26.98
C VAL A 381 20.12 8.29 27.53
N ASN A 382 19.34 7.51 26.80
CA ASN A 382 17.94 7.19 27.13
C ASN A 382 17.11 8.42 27.50
N GLY A 383 17.33 9.55 26.83
CA GLY A 383 16.63 10.82 27.06
C GLY A 383 17.26 11.70 28.14
N GLU A 384 18.22 11.21 28.92
CA GLU A 384 18.92 11.98 29.94
C GLU A 384 20.16 12.65 29.37
N ARG A 385 20.32 13.95 29.64
CA ARG A 385 21.43 14.74 29.19
C ARG A 385 22.71 14.37 29.91
N ILE A 386 23.76 14.06 29.18
CA ILE A 386 25.09 13.72 29.72
C ILE A 386 26.07 14.88 29.42
N GLN A 387 26.69 15.40 30.48
CA GLN A 387 27.72 16.46 30.38
C GLN A 387 29.05 16.07 31.08
N ASP A 388 29.05 14.90 31.74
CA ASP A 388 30.23 14.36 32.38
C ASP A 388 31.08 13.56 31.38
N LEU A 389 32.31 13.97 31.15
CA LEU A 389 33.28 13.31 30.27
C LEU A 389 33.70 11.92 30.79
N ASP A 390 33.60 11.72 32.09
CA ASP A 390 33.96 10.46 32.76
C ASP A 390 32.77 9.50 32.89
N TYR A 391 31.61 9.86 32.32
CA TYR A 391 30.43 8.99 32.32
C TYR A 391 30.72 7.66 31.64
N VAL A 392 30.44 6.57 32.32
CA VAL A 392 30.60 5.20 31.83
C VAL A 392 29.24 4.54 31.79
N LEU A 393 28.85 4.01 30.62
CA LEU A 393 27.60 3.25 30.50
C LEU A 393 27.64 2.04 31.39
N SER A 394 26.52 1.79 32.05
CA SER A 394 26.31 0.67 32.98
C SER A 394 25.09 -0.17 32.58
N ASP A 395 24.85 -1.25 33.28
CA ASP A 395 23.66 -2.09 33.07
C ASP A 395 22.36 -1.31 33.28
N SER A 396 22.37 -0.24 34.09
CA SER A 396 21.18 0.61 34.26
C SER A 396 20.82 1.44 33.02
N ASP A 397 21.75 1.59 32.07
CA ASP A 397 21.51 2.26 30.81
C ASP A 397 20.99 1.33 29.71
N LYS A 398 20.94 0.03 30.00
CA LYS A 398 20.41 -0.98 29.10
C LYS A 398 18.91 -1.15 29.34
N LEU A 399 18.10 -0.63 28.43
CA LEU A 399 16.65 -0.80 28.47
C LEU A 399 16.31 -2.28 28.19
N GLU A 400 15.67 -2.94 29.17
CA GLU A 400 15.34 -4.37 29.14
C GLU A 400 16.55 -5.29 28.80
N ASN A 401 17.78 -4.87 29.08
CA ASN A 401 19.03 -5.54 28.73
C ASN A 401 19.27 -5.71 27.21
N GLU A 402 18.50 -5.00 26.37
CA GLU A 402 18.58 -5.17 24.92
C GLU A 402 19.21 -3.98 24.19
N LEU A 403 18.91 -2.76 24.61
CA LEU A 403 19.38 -1.57 23.91
C LEU A 403 19.56 -0.33 24.79
N THR A 404 20.38 0.58 24.30
CA THR A 404 20.53 1.95 24.82
C THR A 404 20.32 2.94 23.67
N VAL A 405 19.54 3.99 23.90
CA VAL A 405 19.28 5.02 22.91
C VAL A 405 20.19 6.22 23.14
N ILE A 406 21.02 6.54 22.15
CA ILE A 406 21.83 7.75 22.15
C ILE A 406 21.15 8.80 21.25
N ARG A 407 21.02 10.03 21.73
CA ARG A 407 20.58 11.15 20.93
C ARG A 407 21.65 12.22 20.89
N ARG A 408 21.98 12.68 19.69
CA ARG A 408 22.87 13.80 19.46
C ARG A 408 22.08 15.02 18.95
N GLY A 409 22.08 16.09 19.73
CA GLY A 409 21.28 17.27 19.45
C GLY A 409 19.76 16.99 19.57
N LYS A 410 18.95 17.64 18.73
CA LYS A 410 17.48 17.57 18.83
C LYS A 410 16.86 16.35 18.14
N LYS A 411 17.49 15.82 17.07
CA LYS A 411 16.83 14.89 16.15
C LYS A 411 17.63 13.66 15.73
N LYS A 412 18.94 13.58 16.03
CA LYS A 412 19.79 12.49 15.57
C LYS A 412 19.82 11.37 16.61
N TYR A 413 19.21 10.25 16.28
CA TYR A 413 19.19 9.07 17.13
C TYR A 413 20.17 8.00 16.65
N PHE A 414 20.71 7.25 17.59
CA PHE A 414 21.58 6.10 17.40
C PHE A 414 21.18 5.04 18.42
N VAL A 415 21.30 3.77 18.08
CA VAL A 415 20.95 2.67 18.98
C VAL A 415 22.19 1.83 19.25
N LEU A 416 22.46 1.57 20.52
CA LEU A 416 23.41 0.56 20.96
C LEU A 416 22.63 -0.70 21.26
N THR A 417 23.08 -1.84 20.76
CA THR A 417 22.49 -3.17 21.04
C THR A 417 23.51 -4.04 21.76
N TYR A 418 23.04 -5.00 22.56
CA TYR A 418 23.89 -5.85 23.42
C TYR A 418 23.72 -7.34 23.09
#